data_3ecd22b69c8ec4351c845b5338ffe3a5
#
_entry.id   3ecd22b69c8ec4351c845b5338ffe3a5
#
_cell.length_a   1.000
_cell.length_b   1.000
_cell.length_c   1.000
_cell.angle_alpha   90.00
_cell.angle_beta   90.00
_cell.angle_gamma   90.00
#
_symmetry.space_group_name_H-M   'P 1'
#
loop_
_entity.id
_entity.type
_entity.pdbx_description
1 polymer ?
#
loop_
_entity_poly.entity_id
_entity_poly.type
_entity_poly.pdbx_seq_one_letter_code
_entity_poly.pdbx_strand_id
1 'polypeptide(L)'
;GAHFNPALTLALAIDGSMSWSMVPGYVIAQFAGAFLGACVVYMMFKDQFDATEEAGTKLGVFCTGASVQNIPRNIFCEAVATFVLVFAIKGLGNVAGAADIGLTNILVFGIIVSIGMSMGGLTGYAINPARDLGPRFAHSVLPIKGKGDSNWGYAVVPLVGPIIGAIVAVLLYGVLPW
;
A
#
# COMPACT_ATOMS: atom_id res chain seq x y z
N GLY A 1 4.35 7.23 15.81
CA GLY A 1 3.68 6.10 15.25
C GLY A 1 4.45 5.45 14.14
N ALA A 2 4.28 4.15 14.03
CA ALA A 2 4.87 3.38 12.94
C ALA A 2 3.80 3.17 11.86
N HIS A 3 3.84 3.93 10.81
CA HIS A 3 3.04 3.70 9.60
C HIS A 3 3.97 3.46 8.41
N PHE A 4 3.61 2.47 7.58
CA PHE A 4 4.46 1.96 6.50
C PHE A 4 3.88 2.28 5.12
N ASN A 5 3.19 3.41 5.00
CA ASN A 5 2.39 3.76 3.83
C ASN A 5 2.55 5.25 3.50
N PRO A 6 3.18 5.63 2.38
CA PRO A 6 3.32 7.03 1.98
C PRO A 6 2.00 7.79 1.85
N ALA A 7 0.93 7.13 1.39
CA ALA A 7 -0.38 7.77 1.30
C ALA A 7 -0.93 8.13 2.68
N LEU A 8 -0.81 7.22 3.67
CA LEU A 8 -1.16 7.52 5.06
C LEU A 8 -0.25 8.59 5.67
N THR A 9 1.06 8.57 5.37
CA THR A 9 2.00 9.60 5.81
C THR A 9 1.56 11.00 5.36
N LEU A 10 1.21 11.12 4.08
CA LEU A 10 0.69 12.39 3.53
C LEU A 10 -0.63 12.80 4.18
N ALA A 11 -1.55 11.86 4.37
CA ALA A 11 -2.82 12.12 5.04
C ALA A 11 -2.63 12.70 6.45
N LEU A 12 -1.74 12.09 7.25
CA LEU A 12 -1.41 12.55 8.61
C LEU A 12 -0.71 13.92 8.63
N ALA A 13 0.03 14.26 7.59
CA ALA A 13 0.63 15.59 7.47
C ALA A 13 -0.41 16.65 7.08
N ILE A 14 -1.36 16.30 6.21
CA ILE A 14 -2.45 17.19 5.77
C ILE A 14 -3.40 17.53 6.92
N ASP A 15 -3.74 16.54 7.76
CA ASP A 15 -4.64 16.76 8.89
C ASP A 15 -3.94 17.33 10.15
N GLY A 16 -2.64 17.60 10.07
CA GLY A 16 -1.85 18.19 11.17
C GLY A 16 -1.43 17.20 12.26
N SER A 17 -1.72 15.91 12.12
CA SER A 17 -1.30 14.87 13.08
C SER A 17 0.20 14.55 12.99
N MET A 18 0.88 15.01 11.94
CA MET A 18 2.30 14.80 11.69
C MET A 18 2.96 16.06 11.09
N SER A 19 4.16 16.39 11.53
CA SER A 19 4.94 17.50 10.94
C SER A 19 5.37 17.17 9.50
N TRP A 20 5.21 18.13 8.59
CA TRP A 20 5.68 18.02 7.21
C TRP A 20 7.20 17.76 7.09
N SER A 21 7.98 18.23 8.05
CA SER A 21 9.44 18.00 8.09
C SER A 21 9.80 16.53 8.22
N MET A 22 8.90 15.69 8.75
CA MET A 22 9.12 14.25 8.90
C MET A 22 8.75 13.46 7.66
N VAL A 23 7.90 14.00 6.78
CA VAL A 23 7.37 13.28 5.61
C VAL A 23 8.47 12.72 4.70
N PRO A 24 9.50 13.49 4.30
CA PRO A 24 10.55 12.95 3.41
C PRO A 24 11.28 11.76 4.03
N GLY A 25 11.64 11.84 5.30
CA GLY A 25 12.34 10.75 6.01
C GLY A 25 11.49 9.47 6.08
N TYR A 26 10.20 9.61 6.40
CA TYR A 26 9.26 8.48 6.41
C TYR A 26 9.12 7.84 5.03
N VAL A 27 8.90 8.64 4.00
CA VAL A 27 8.72 8.13 2.62
C VAL A 27 9.96 7.40 2.15
N ILE A 28 11.16 7.97 2.34
CA ILE A 28 12.43 7.30 1.98
C ILE A 28 12.58 5.98 2.72
N ALA A 29 12.36 5.96 4.04
CA ALA A 29 12.47 4.75 4.86
C ALA A 29 11.46 3.67 4.44
N GLN A 30 10.23 4.07 4.10
CA GLN A 30 9.18 3.17 3.64
C GLN A 30 9.53 2.49 2.30
N PHE A 31 10.02 3.26 1.33
CA PHE A 31 10.46 2.69 0.04
C PHE A 31 11.72 1.82 0.19
N ALA A 32 12.70 2.27 0.97
CA ALA A 32 13.91 1.48 1.22
C ALA A 32 13.58 0.18 1.95
N GLY A 33 12.74 0.23 2.98
CA GLY A 33 12.29 -0.95 3.72
C GLY A 33 11.50 -1.93 2.85
N ALA A 34 10.60 -1.43 1.98
CA ALA A 34 9.85 -2.25 1.05
C ALA A 34 10.76 -2.94 0.02
N PHE A 35 11.75 -2.22 -0.51
CA PHE A 35 12.75 -2.79 -1.41
C PHE A 35 13.58 -3.88 -0.72
N LEU A 36 14.13 -3.59 0.46
CA LEU A 36 14.93 -4.56 1.22
C LEU A 36 14.10 -5.78 1.64
N GLY A 37 12.86 -5.57 2.06
CA GLY A 37 11.95 -6.67 2.37
C GLY A 37 11.70 -7.58 1.16
N ALA A 38 11.53 -7.01 -0.02
CA ALA A 38 11.38 -7.77 -1.26
C ALA A 38 12.65 -8.57 -1.61
N CYS A 39 13.84 -8.01 -1.36
CA CYS A 39 15.10 -8.74 -1.53
C CYS A 39 15.19 -9.93 -0.57
N VAL A 40 14.78 -9.78 0.69
CA VAL A 40 14.73 -10.86 1.67
C VAL A 40 13.76 -11.95 1.22
N VAL A 41 12.55 -11.57 0.78
CA VAL A 41 11.56 -12.52 0.25
C VAL A 41 12.14 -13.29 -0.94
N TYR A 42 12.80 -12.63 -1.87
CA TYR A 42 13.45 -13.32 -2.99
C TYR A 42 14.49 -14.35 -2.52
N MET A 43 15.33 -14.00 -1.55
CA MET A 43 16.32 -14.93 -1.01
C MET A 43 15.67 -16.14 -0.31
N MET A 44 14.61 -15.91 0.47
CA MET A 44 13.89 -16.96 1.19
C MET A 44 13.17 -17.94 0.25
N PHE A 45 12.63 -17.44 -0.86
CA PHE A 45 11.82 -18.21 -1.80
C PHE A 45 12.56 -18.49 -3.13
N LYS A 46 13.89 -18.43 -3.12
CA LYS A 46 14.72 -18.58 -4.33
C LYS A 46 14.39 -19.83 -5.12
N ASP A 47 14.28 -20.96 -4.45
CA ASP A 47 14.02 -22.27 -5.10
C ASP A 47 12.61 -22.31 -5.72
N GLN A 48 11.61 -21.70 -5.05
CA GLN A 48 10.25 -21.57 -5.57
C GLN A 48 10.23 -20.66 -6.80
N PHE A 49 10.97 -19.55 -6.78
CA PHE A 49 11.12 -18.70 -7.96
C PHE A 49 11.73 -19.44 -9.15
N ASP A 50 12.74 -20.25 -8.90
CA ASP A 50 13.42 -21.02 -9.96
C ASP A 50 12.52 -22.14 -10.51
N ALA A 51 11.69 -22.76 -9.68
CA ALA A 51 10.74 -23.80 -10.06
C ALA A 51 9.46 -23.25 -10.74
N THR A 52 9.13 -21.97 -10.55
CA THR A 52 7.97 -21.35 -11.17
C THR A 52 8.29 -20.95 -12.61
N GLU A 53 7.47 -21.35 -13.58
CA GLU A 53 7.67 -20.98 -14.99
C GLU A 53 6.97 -19.66 -15.33
N GLU A 54 5.79 -19.42 -14.77
CA GLU A 54 4.92 -18.28 -15.04
C GLU A 54 5.53 -16.95 -14.56
N ALA A 55 5.89 -16.07 -15.49
CA ALA A 55 6.44 -14.76 -15.17
C ALA A 55 5.46 -13.86 -14.39
N GLY A 56 4.16 -13.94 -14.72
CA GLY A 56 3.11 -13.20 -14.02
C GLY A 56 2.98 -13.58 -12.55
N THR A 57 3.11 -14.86 -12.23
CA THR A 57 3.12 -15.37 -10.86
C THR A 57 4.31 -14.81 -10.07
N LYS A 58 5.50 -14.78 -10.68
CA LYS A 58 6.70 -14.18 -10.08
C LYS A 58 6.52 -12.69 -9.81
N LEU A 59 5.98 -11.95 -10.78
CA LEU A 59 5.68 -10.52 -10.63
C LEU A 59 4.67 -10.28 -9.50
N GLY A 60 3.63 -11.11 -9.41
CA GLY A 60 2.57 -11.00 -8.40
C GLY A 60 3.04 -11.15 -6.95
N VAL A 61 4.22 -11.75 -6.71
CA VAL A 61 4.85 -11.80 -5.38
C VAL A 61 5.34 -10.41 -4.96
N PHE A 62 5.78 -9.59 -5.91
CA PHE A 62 6.39 -8.28 -5.65
C PHE A 62 5.39 -7.14 -5.66
N CYS A 63 4.56 -7.05 -6.68
CA CYS A 63 3.72 -5.88 -6.90
C CYS A 63 2.32 -6.25 -7.38
N THR A 64 1.43 -5.29 -7.30
CA THR A 64 0.03 -5.47 -7.66
C THR A 64 -0.20 -5.30 -9.16
N GLY A 65 -1.32 -5.81 -9.62
CA GLY A 65 -1.81 -5.66 -10.98
C GLY A 65 -3.32 -5.81 -11.03
N ALA A 66 -3.96 -5.20 -12.02
CA ALA A 66 -5.38 -5.33 -12.19
C ALA A 66 -5.74 -6.63 -12.93
N SER A 67 -6.83 -7.26 -12.53
CA SER A 67 -7.43 -8.38 -13.27
C SER A 67 -7.92 -7.95 -14.65
N VAL A 68 -8.37 -6.69 -14.78
CA VAL A 68 -8.71 -6.03 -16.04
C VAL A 68 -8.01 -4.67 -16.08
N GLN A 69 -7.12 -4.47 -17.04
CA GLN A 69 -6.37 -3.22 -17.17
C GLN A 69 -7.24 -2.10 -17.74
N ASN A 70 -7.54 -1.13 -16.89
CA ASN A 70 -8.17 0.14 -17.23
C ASN A 70 -7.63 1.20 -16.27
N ILE A 71 -6.59 1.90 -16.66
CA ILE A 71 -5.83 2.78 -15.77
C ILE A 71 -6.73 3.77 -14.99
N PRO A 72 -7.64 4.56 -15.61
CA PRO A 72 -8.50 5.47 -14.86
C PRO A 72 -9.39 4.75 -13.84
N ARG A 73 -9.99 3.61 -14.21
CA ARG A 73 -10.84 2.83 -13.33
C ARG A 73 -10.05 2.16 -12.21
N ASN A 74 -8.85 1.67 -12.51
CA ASN A 74 -7.99 1.06 -11.52
C ASN A 74 -7.47 2.10 -10.50
N ILE A 75 -7.16 3.33 -10.93
CA ILE A 75 -6.85 4.45 -10.03
C ILE A 75 -8.05 4.73 -9.12
N PHE A 76 -9.26 4.77 -9.65
CA PHE A 76 -10.47 4.96 -8.86
C PHE A 76 -10.65 3.84 -7.81
N CYS A 77 -10.46 2.58 -8.19
CA CYS A 77 -10.55 1.44 -7.26
C CYS A 77 -9.54 1.56 -6.11
N GLU A 78 -8.28 1.87 -6.43
CA GLU A 78 -7.24 2.08 -5.42
C GLU A 78 -7.52 3.31 -4.53
N ALA A 79 -8.10 4.38 -5.10
CA ALA A 79 -8.51 5.55 -4.35
C ALA A 79 -9.64 5.22 -3.36
N VAL A 80 -10.67 4.48 -3.78
CA VAL A 80 -11.76 4.04 -2.89
C VAL A 80 -11.22 3.14 -1.78
N ALA A 81 -10.39 2.15 -2.11
CA ALA A 81 -9.83 1.22 -1.13
C ALA A 81 -8.96 1.96 -0.09
N THR A 82 -8.15 2.92 -0.53
CA THR A 82 -7.31 3.70 0.37
C THR A 82 -8.12 4.73 1.17
N PHE A 83 -9.18 5.30 0.57
CA PHE A 83 -10.13 6.14 1.30
C PHE A 83 -10.73 5.37 2.49
N VAL A 84 -11.23 4.16 2.26
CA VAL A 84 -11.79 3.31 3.34
C VAL A 84 -10.73 3.05 4.41
N LEU A 85 -9.50 2.71 4.02
CA LEU A 85 -8.40 2.47 4.97
C LEU A 85 -8.16 3.69 5.87
N VAL A 86 -7.89 4.84 5.26
CA VAL A 86 -7.48 6.05 5.98
C VAL A 86 -8.63 6.61 6.82
N PHE A 87 -9.83 6.65 6.27
CA PHE A 87 -11.03 7.12 6.96
C PHE A 87 -11.33 6.26 8.21
N ALA A 88 -11.26 4.93 8.08
CA ALA A 88 -11.44 4.02 9.21
C ALA A 88 -10.33 4.16 10.26
N ILE A 89 -9.06 4.30 9.86
CA ILE A 89 -7.95 4.56 10.80
C ILE A 89 -8.20 5.84 11.61
N LYS A 90 -8.65 6.90 10.97
CA LYS A 90 -9.01 8.16 11.66
C LYS A 90 -10.16 7.93 12.65
N GLY A 91 -11.20 7.20 12.26
CA GLY A 91 -12.32 6.85 13.14
C GLY A 91 -11.90 6.03 14.37
N LEU A 92 -10.93 5.12 14.21
CA LEU A 92 -10.39 4.35 15.32
C LEU A 92 -9.71 5.21 16.40
N GLY A 93 -9.16 6.37 16.01
CA GLY A 93 -8.58 7.33 16.94
C GLY A 93 -9.58 7.91 17.95
N ASN A 94 -10.88 7.84 17.66
CA ASN A 94 -11.96 8.31 18.53
C ASN A 94 -12.50 7.20 19.47
N VAL A 95 -12.02 5.96 19.35
CA VAL A 95 -12.45 4.88 20.24
C VAL A 95 -11.69 4.99 21.56
N ALA A 96 -12.40 5.41 22.62
CA ALA A 96 -11.83 5.62 23.94
C ALA A 96 -11.15 4.36 24.48
N GLY A 97 -9.91 4.50 24.96
CA GLY A 97 -9.15 3.41 25.55
C GLY A 97 -8.59 2.36 24.58
N ALA A 98 -8.95 2.40 23.31
CA ALA A 98 -8.49 1.39 22.33
C ALA A 98 -6.97 1.41 22.13
N ALA A 99 -6.36 2.60 22.13
CA ALA A 99 -4.91 2.76 21.99
C ALA A 99 -4.15 2.20 23.20
N ASP A 100 -4.69 2.37 24.40
CA ASP A 100 -4.04 2.02 25.67
C ASP A 100 -3.85 0.50 25.82
N ILE A 101 -4.73 -0.28 25.24
CA ILE A 101 -4.70 -1.76 25.29
C ILE A 101 -4.23 -2.38 23.97
N GLY A 102 -3.75 -1.56 22.99
CA GLY A 102 -3.28 -2.05 21.69
C GLY A 102 -4.38 -2.53 20.73
N LEU A 103 -5.66 -2.35 21.07
CA LEU A 103 -6.81 -2.77 20.26
C LEU A 103 -6.82 -2.08 18.88
N THR A 104 -6.38 -0.83 18.81
CA THR A 104 -6.30 -0.08 17.55
C THR A 104 -5.50 -0.84 16.48
N ASN A 105 -4.38 -1.46 16.83
CA ASN A 105 -3.55 -2.20 15.88
C ASN A 105 -4.27 -3.44 15.33
N ILE A 106 -5.03 -4.16 16.20
CA ILE A 106 -5.83 -5.32 15.77
C ILE A 106 -6.97 -4.88 14.86
N LEU A 107 -7.60 -3.75 15.14
CA LEU A 107 -8.66 -3.20 14.29
C LEU A 107 -8.13 -2.73 12.93
N VAL A 108 -6.95 -2.11 12.88
CA VAL A 108 -6.27 -1.75 11.61
C VAL A 108 -5.97 -3.01 10.79
N PHE A 109 -5.48 -4.07 11.41
CA PHE A 109 -5.32 -5.37 10.75
C PHE A 109 -6.65 -5.86 10.15
N GLY A 110 -7.73 -5.82 10.93
CA GLY A 110 -9.07 -6.22 10.45
C GLY A 110 -9.55 -5.40 9.26
N ILE A 111 -9.31 -4.07 9.25
CA ILE A 111 -9.65 -3.19 8.13
C ILE A 111 -8.87 -3.59 6.86
N ILE A 112 -7.57 -3.82 6.98
CA ILE A 112 -6.74 -4.22 5.83
C ILE A 112 -7.20 -5.58 5.27
N VAL A 113 -7.51 -6.54 6.14
CA VAL A 113 -8.07 -7.84 5.72
C VAL A 113 -9.41 -7.65 5.01
N SER A 114 -10.32 -6.83 5.54
CA SER A 114 -11.62 -6.55 4.92
C SER A 114 -11.48 -5.94 3.54
N ILE A 115 -10.56 -4.98 3.36
CA ILE A 115 -10.26 -4.36 2.06
C ILE A 115 -9.72 -5.43 1.08
N GLY A 116 -8.78 -6.26 1.52
CA GLY A 116 -8.22 -7.33 0.70
C GLY A 116 -9.27 -8.32 0.23
N MET A 117 -10.16 -8.73 1.12
CA MET A 117 -11.23 -9.69 0.80
C MET A 117 -12.34 -9.10 -0.09
N SER A 118 -12.65 -7.82 0.04
CA SER A 118 -13.75 -7.18 -0.70
C SER A 118 -13.31 -6.54 -2.02
N MET A 119 -12.16 -5.88 -2.06
CA MET A 119 -11.69 -5.09 -3.20
C MET A 119 -10.41 -5.62 -3.86
N GLY A 120 -9.75 -6.62 -3.23
CA GLY A 120 -8.48 -7.16 -3.71
C GLY A 120 -8.53 -7.76 -5.11
N GLY A 121 -9.66 -8.35 -5.50
CA GLY A 121 -9.84 -8.95 -6.82
C GLY A 121 -9.78 -7.97 -8.00
N LEU A 122 -9.92 -6.66 -7.76
CA LEU A 122 -9.93 -5.64 -8.81
C LEU A 122 -8.51 -5.24 -9.24
N THR A 123 -7.65 -4.88 -8.27
CA THR A 123 -6.35 -4.25 -8.50
C THR A 123 -5.21 -4.87 -7.69
N GLY A 124 -5.50 -5.86 -6.85
CA GLY A 124 -4.55 -6.39 -5.89
C GLY A 124 -4.45 -5.55 -4.61
N TYR A 125 -5.35 -4.59 -4.39
CA TYR A 125 -5.40 -3.69 -3.21
C TYR A 125 -4.02 -3.20 -2.77
N ALA A 126 -3.35 -2.46 -3.64
CA ALA A 126 -2.06 -1.88 -3.30
C ALA A 126 -2.19 -0.97 -2.07
N ILE A 127 -3.16 -0.06 -2.08
CA ILE A 127 -3.51 0.90 -1.02
C ILE A 127 -2.31 1.61 -0.38
N ASN A 128 -1.14 1.45 -0.96
CA ASN A 128 0.14 1.86 -0.38
C ASN A 128 1.20 1.95 -1.50
N PRO A 129 1.67 3.14 -1.86
CA PRO A 129 2.68 3.31 -2.90
C PRO A 129 4.00 2.55 -2.62
N ALA A 130 4.48 2.51 -1.39
CA ALA A 130 5.73 1.84 -1.07
C ALA A 130 5.60 0.30 -1.14
N ARG A 131 4.43 -0.25 -0.76
CA ARG A 131 4.11 -1.67 -0.82
C ARG A 131 4.14 -2.22 -2.25
N ASP A 132 3.87 -1.35 -3.24
CA ASP A 132 3.93 -1.75 -4.66
C ASP A 132 5.27 -1.37 -5.30
N LEU A 133 5.63 -0.09 -5.28
CA LEU A 133 6.76 0.43 -6.07
C LEU A 133 8.12 -0.02 -5.54
N GLY A 134 8.29 -0.18 -4.23
CA GLY A 134 9.54 -0.69 -3.66
C GLY A 134 9.85 -2.11 -4.13
N PRO A 135 8.93 -3.08 -3.95
CA PRO A 135 9.08 -4.43 -4.49
C PRO A 135 9.09 -4.49 -6.01
N ARG A 136 8.34 -3.64 -6.73
CA ARG A 136 8.40 -3.55 -8.20
C ARG A 136 9.80 -3.18 -8.67
N PHE A 137 10.45 -2.24 -7.99
CA PHE A 137 11.84 -1.90 -8.26
C PHE A 137 12.78 -3.07 -7.95
N ALA A 138 12.57 -3.78 -6.83
CA ALA A 138 13.33 -5.00 -6.53
C ALA A 138 13.16 -6.05 -7.63
N HIS A 139 11.93 -6.31 -8.09
CA HIS A 139 11.69 -7.22 -9.22
C HIS A 139 12.45 -6.80 -10.47
N SER A 140 12.55 -5.50 -10.76
CA SER A 140 13.24 -5.02 -11.97
C SER A 140 14.75 -5.28 -11.93
N VAL A 141 15.38 -5.16 -10.76
CA VAL A 141 16.86 -5.26 -10.62
C VAL A 141 17.35 -6.62 -10.18
N LEU A 142 16.54 -7.42 -9.47
CA LEU A 142 16.95 -8.74 -8.99
C LEU A 142 17.12 -9.76 -10.14
N PRO A 143 18.10 -10.67 -10.03
CA PRO A 143 18.38 -11.67 -11.06
C PRO A 143 17.41 -12.86 -11.00
N ILE A 144 16.12 -12.60 -11.12
CA ILE A 144 15.07 -13.64 -11.07
C ILE A 144 14.98 -14.31 -12.44
N LYS A 145 15.23 -15.60 -12.50
CA LYS A 145 15.19 -16.37 -13.74
C LYS A 145 13.78 -16.34 -14.34
N GLY A 146 13.67 -15.94 -15.59
CA GLY A 146 12.39 -15.92 -16.32
C GLY A 146 11.32 -14.97 -15.73
N LYS A 147 11.73 -13.87 -15.11
CA LYS A 147 10.81 -12.93 -14.42
C LYS A 147 9.89 -12.13 -15.35
N GLY A 148 10.27 -11.95 -16.62
CA GLY A 148 9.52 -11.10 -17.55
C GLY A 148 9.65 -9.60 -17.25
N ASP A 149 8.66 -8.84 -17.70
CA ASP A 149 8.57 -7.39 -17.48
C ASP A 149 8.05 -7.05 -16.08
N SER A 150 8.48 -5.90 -15.54
CA SER A 150 8.06 -5.42 -14.20
C SER A 150 6.78 -4.57 -14.25
N ASN A 151 6.14 -4.45 -15.41
CA ASN A 151 4.89 -3.72 -15.63
C ASN A 151 4.88 -2.28 -15.08
N TRP A 152 5.94 -1.51 -15.38
CA TRP A 152 6.06 -0.12 -14.93
C TRP A 152 4.96 0.78 -15.47
N GLY A 153 4.33 0.43 -16.61
CA GLY A 153 3.17 1.16 -17.15
C GLY A 153 1.97 1.17 -16.20
N TYR A 154 1.86 0.15 -15.34
CA TYR A 154 0.81 0.08 -14.33
C TYR A 154 1.16 0.85 -13.04
N ALA A 155 2.41 1.19 -12.80
CA ALA A 155 2.90 1.78 -11.55
C ALA A 155 2.21 3.10 -11.14
N VAL A 156 1.65 3.83 -12.10
CA VAL A 156 0.85 5.03 -11.84
C VAL A 156 -0.39 4.75 -10.99
N VAL A 157 -0.97 3.55 -11.09
CA VAL A 157 -2.18 3.15 -10.35
C VAL A 157 -1.90 3.06 -8.84
N PRO A 158 -0.96 2.22 -8.36
CA PRO A 158 -0.65 2.12 -6.94
C PRO A 158 0.07 3.35 -6.37
N LEU A 159 0.50 4.28 -7.21
CA LEU A 159 1.03 5.58 -6.78
C LEU A 159 -0.10 6.59 -6.58
N VAL A 160 -0.85 6.86 -7.63
CA VAL A 160 -1.81 7.99 -7.67
C VAL A 160 -3.10 7.66 -6.94
N GLY A 161 -3.65 6.45 -7.13
CA GLY A 161 -4.90 6.03 -6.51
C GLY A 161 -4.89 6.16 -4.98
N PRO A 162 -3.92 5.54 -4.30
CA PRO A 162 -3.81 5.64 -2.83
C PRO A 162 -3.65 7.06 -2.33
N ILE A 163 -2.87 7.90 -3.00
CA ILE A 163 -2.68 9.30 -2.59
C ILE A 163 -4.00 10.08 -2.68
N ILE A 164 -4.73 9.94 -3.78
CA ILE A 164 -6.04 10.58 -3.93
C ILE A 164 -7.01 10.12 -2.83
N GLY A 165 -7.12 8.81 -2.62
CA GLY A 165 -8.01 8.24 -1.61
C GLY A 165 -7.70 8.73 -0.20
N ALA A 166 -6.41 8.78 0.16
CA ALA A 166 -5.94 9.24 1.45
C ALA A 166 -6.26 10.74 1.69
N ILE A 167 -6.03 11.59 0.69
CA ILE A 167 -6.33 13.03 0.77
C ILE A 167 -7.85 13.24 0.96
N VAL A 168 -8.67 12.59 0.13
CA VAL A 168 -10.13 12.72 0.23
C VAL A 168 -10.63 12.24 1.59
N ALA A 169 -10.05 11.16 2.13
CA ALA A 169 -10.43 10.62 3.44
C ALA A 169 -10.21 11.61 4.57
N VAL A 170 -9.04 12.24 4.67
CA VAL A 170 -8.74 13.16 5.76
C VAL A 170 -9.49 14.49 5.61
N LEU A 171 -9.69 14.97 4.38
CA LEU A 171 -10.48 16.17 4.14
C LEU A 171 -11.96 15.96 4.54
N LEU A 172 -12.55 14.83 4.13
CA LEU A 172 -13.91 14.50 4.54
C LEU A 172 -14.02 14.28 6.05
N TYR A 173 -13.06 13.58 6.64
CA TYR A 173 -13.05 13.33 8.08
C TYR A 173 -13.00 14.62 8.89
N GLY A 174 -12.22 15.61 8.44
CA GLY A 174 -12.06 16.91 9.12
C GLY A 174 -13.28 17.83 9.09
N VAL A 175 -14.27 17.57 8.22
CA VAL A 175 -15.51 18.37 8.14
C VAL A 175 -16.71 17.70 8.81
N LEU A 176 -16.57 16.47 9.28
CA LEU A 176 -17.66 15.77 9.97
C LEU A 176 -17.67 16.14 11.46
N PRO A 177 -18.86 16.29 12.05
CA PRO A 177 -19.02 16.57 13.48
C PRO A 177 -18.83 15.24 14.27
N TRP A 178 -17.66 15.08 14.84
CA TRP A 178 -17.31 13.94 15.71
C TRP A 178 -17.51 14.27 17.20
#